data_08579e58e833917a59d824e7708eaddc
#
_entry.id   08579e58e833917a59d824e7708eaddc
#
_cell.length_a   1.000
_cell.length_b   1.000
_cell.length_c   1.000
_cell.angle_alpha   90.00
_cell.angle_beta   90.00
_cell.angle_gamma   90.00
#
_symmetry.space_group_name_H-M   'P 1'
#
loop_
_entity.id
_entity.type
_entity.pdbx_description
1 polymer ?
#
loop_
_entity_poly.entity_id
_entity_poly.type
_entity_poly.pdbx_seq_one_letter_code
_entity_poly.pdbx_strand_id
1 'polypeptide(L)'
;MKKLILLRNVMILLCFLTVGSNAWAKVRLPNIIGSHMVLQQKSKVKLWGWAAASETITIKTTWDTTTYKAVANNGAHWEAEINTPAAGGSYTITIEGENKIVLEDVLIGEVWVCSGQSNMEWSGDQDLKESINEAPHANQPEIRLFYVSKSTALYPQDNLEGKWVVCSPESMIHFSAIGYFFGKKINSSIKTPVGLINANWGGTPAETWTPAYVIEKDPIIKKGAESLGQYAWWPSNTAIAYNAMIAPLTKFSISGVLWYQGESNVSSYYSYEQL
;
A
#
# COMPACT_ATOMS: atom_id res chain seq x y z
N MET A 1 -40.32 22.47 44.26
CA MET A 1 -40.34 21.04 43.88
C MET A 1 -40.85 20.78 42.45
N LYS A 2 -42.04 21.25 42.04
CA LYS A 2 -42.60 21.00 40.66
C LYS A 2 -41.70 21.50 39.53
N LYS A 3 -41.04 22.67 39.63
CA LYS A 3 -40.11 23.19 38.58
C LYS A 3 -38.81 22.34 38.46
N LEU A 4 -38.32 21.75 39.54
CA LEU A 4 -37.11 20.92 39.54
C LEU A 4 -37.40 19.56 38.86
N ILE A 5 -38.58 19.00 39.06
CA ILE A 5 -39.02 17.75 38.47
C ILE A 5 -39.24 17.93 36.95
N LEU A 6 -39.78 19.06 36.52
CA LEU A 6 -39.98 19.41 35.11
C LEU A 6 -38.61 19.55 34.40
N LEU A 7 -37.64 20.25 35.00
CA LEU A 7 -36.29 20.39 34.44
C LEU A 7 -35.58 19.05 34.31
N ARG A 8 -35.67 18.17 35.31
CA ARG A 8 -35.09 16.83 35.29
C ARG A 8 -35.72 15.97 34.17
N ASN A 9 -37.02 16.01 33.98
CA ASN A 9 -37.69 15.24 32.94
C ASN A 9 -37.42 15.79 31.54
N VAL A 10 -37.25 17.10 31.36
CA VAL A 10 -36.79 17.69 30.08
C VAL A 10 -35.34 17.33 29.78
N MET A 11 -34.44 17.32 30.76
CA MET A 11 -33.06 16.87 30.57
C MET A 11 -32.94 15.40 30.20
N ILE A 12 -33.78 14.52 30.81
CA ILE A 12 -33.83 13.10 30.46
C ILE A 12 -34.38 12.94 29.03
N LEU A 13 -35.38 13.70 28.62
CA LEU A 13 -35.94 13.65 27.27
C LEU A 13 -34.94 14.16 26.23
N LEU A 14 -34.17 15.22 26.53
CA LEU A 14 -33.08 15.70 25.65
C LEU A 14 -31.95 14.64 25.52
N CYS A 15 -31.59 13.91 26.58
CA CYS A 15 -30.61 12.82 26.49
C CYS A 15 -31.08 11.66 25.60
N PHE A 16 -32.38 11.38 25.53
CA PHE A 16 -32.91 10.35 24.62
C PHE A 16 -33.04 10.81 23.17
N LEU A 17 -33.08 12.10 22.90
CA LEU A 17 -33.14 12.64 21.53
C LEU A 17 -31.79 12.71 20.84
N THR A 18 -30.67 12.50 21.55
CA THR A 18 -29.32 12.44 20.98
C THR A 18 -28.87 11.05 20.57
N VAL A 19 -29.68 10.01 20.76
CA VAL A 19 -29.38 8.61 20.39
C VAL A 19 -30.10 8.27 19.09
N GLY A 20 -29.62 8.79 17.97
CA GLY A 20 -30.27 8.43 16.72
C GLY A 20 -29.58 8.88 15.43
N SER A 21 -28.38 9.40 15.47
CA SER A 21 -27.56 9.41 14.25
C SER A 21 -26.94 8.01 14.11
N ASN A 22 -27.60 7.12 13.39
CA ASN A 22 -26.94 5.96 12.84
C ASN A 22 -25.82 6.49 11.93
N ALA A 23 -24.65 6.75 12.49
CA ALA A 23 -23.44 6.97 11.72
C ALA A 23 -23.05 5.61 11.10
N TRP A 24 -23.74 5.26 10.01
CA TRP A 24 -23.39 4.09 9.23
C TRP A 24 -21.98 4.29 8.74
N ALA A 25 -21.09 3.41 9.11
CA ALA A 25 -19.71 3.45 8.67
C ALA A 25 -19.69 3.09 7.17
N LYS A 26 -19.48 4.09 6.32
CA LYS A 26 -19.37 3.89 4.86
C LYS A 26 -18.22 2.93 4.52
N VAL A 27 -18.39 2.14 3.46
CA VAL A 27 -17.31 1.36 2.86
C VAL A 27 -16.12 2.28 2.55
N ARG A 28 -14.94 1.89 3.01
CA ARG A 28 -13.66 2.56 2.76
C ARG A 28 -12.63 1.54 2.29
N LEU A 29 -11.68 2.00 1.48
CA LEU A 29 -10.60 1.19 0.93
C LEU A 29 -9.25 1.70 1.43
N PRO A 30 -8.24 0.82 1.56
CA PRO A 30 -6.87 1.29 1.74
C PRO A 30 -6.38 1.98 0.47
N ASN A 31 -5.45 2.90 0.62
CA ASN A 31 -4.97 3.74 -0.48
C ASN A 31 -4.34 2.95 -1.64
N ILE A 32 -3.83 1.73 -1.36
CA ILE A 32 -3.29 0.86 -2.41
C ILE A 32 -4.38 0.32 -3.35
N ILE A 33 -5.64 0.29 -2.92
CA ILE A 33 -6.79 -0.10 -3.75
C ILE A 33 -7.48 1.17 -4.24
N GLY A 34 -7.21 1.56 -5.48
CA GLY A 34 -7.69 2.82 -6.04
C GLY A 34 -7.79 2.79 -7.57
N SER A 35 -8.35 3.85 -8.14
CA SER A 35 -8.31 4.06 -9.59
C SER A 35 -6.87 4.12 -10.08
N HIS A 36 -6.65 3.77 -11.35
CA HIS A 36 -5.34 3.66 -12.00
C HIS A 36 -4.43 2.53 -11.48
N MET A 37 -4.86 1.72 -10.51
CA MET A 37 -4.05 0.59 -10.03
C MET A 37 -3.82 -0.47 -11.12
N VAL A 38 -2.75 -1.27 -10.91
CA VAL A 38 -2.56 -2.53 -11.63
C VAL A 38 -2.80 -3.67 -10.65
N LEU A 39 -3.61 -4.64 -11.06
CA LEU A 39 -3.78 -5.91 -10.35
C LEU A 39 -3.00 -7.01 -11.04
N GLN A 40 -2.43 -7.93 -10.24
CA GLN A 40 -1.68 -9.07 -10.75
C GLN A 40 -2.54 -9.93 -11.68
N GLN A 41 -2.03 -10.24 -12.89
CA GLN A 41 -2.74 -11.04 -13.88
C GLN A 41 -2.84 -12.53 -13.50
N LYS A 42 -3.84 -13.24 -14.06
CA LYS A 42 -4.05 -14.70 -13.94
C LYS A 42 -3.93 -15.19 -12.50
N SER A 43 -4.47 -14.43 -11.56
CA SER A 43 -4.29 -14.60 -10.13
C SER A 43 -5.61 -14.47 -9.38
N LYS A 44 -5.62 -15.00 -8.17
CA LYS A 44 -6.62 -14.66 -7.17
C LYS A 44 -6.08 -13.49 -6.38
N VAL A 45 -6.68 -12.32 -6.55
CA VAL A 45 -6.26 -11.11 -5.85
C VAL A 45 -7.25 -10.75 -4.76
N LYS A 46 -6.76 -10.15 -3.70
CA LYS A 46 -7.59 -9.69 -2.58
C LYS A 46 -7.98 -8.24 -2.77
N LEU A 47 -9.25 -7.93 -2.56
CA LEU A 47 -9.75 -6.60 -2.28
C LEU A 47 -10.23 -6.58 -0.83
N TRP A 48 -9.90 -5.52 -0.09
CA TRP A 48 -10.25 -5.40 1.31
C TRP A 48 -10.49 -3.95 1.72
N GLY A 49 -11.05 -3.78 2.89
CA GLY A 49 -11.29 -2.45 3.44
C GLY A 49 -12.10 -2.51 4.72
N TRP A 50 -12.76 -1.42 5.01
CA TRP A 50 -13.57 -1.23 6.21
C TRP A 50 -15.01 -0.92 5.84
N ALA A 51 -15.95 -1.41 6.66
CA ALA A 51 -17.38 -1.17 6.54
C ALA A 51 -18.06 -1.37 7.91
N ALA A 52 -19.34 -1.10 8.03
CA ALA A 52 -20.06 -1.42 9.26
C ALA A 52 -20.03 -2.94 9.54
N ALA A 53 -19.98 -3.32 10.81
CA ALA A 53 -20.04 -4.73 11.19
C ALA A 53 -21.28 -5.40 10.59
N SER A 54 -21.08 -6.61 10.04
CA SER A 54 -22.11 -7.39 9.34
C SER A 54 -22.64 -6.77 8.03
N GLU A 55 -22.06 -5.69 7.55
CA GLU A 55 -22.40 -5.11 6.24
C GLU A 55 -21.97 -6.05 5.11
N THR A 56 -22.88 -6.27 4.16
CA THR A 56 -22.58 -7.06 2.97
C THR A 56 -22.01 -6.15 1.87
N ILE A 57 -20.82 -6.49 1.40
CA ILE A 57 -20.12 -5.79 0.33
C ILE A 57 -20.26 -6.60 -0.96
N THR A 58 -20.74 -5.95 -2.01
CA THR A 58 -20.86 -6.54 -3.35
C THR A 58 -19.81 -5.94 -4.27
N ILE A 59 -19.07 -6.79 -5.00
CA ILE A 59 -18.02 -6.36 -5.93
C ILE A 59 -18.36 -6.89 -7.32
N LYS A 60 -18.32 -5.98 -8.30
CA LYS A 60 -18.49 -6.29 -9.72
C LYS A 60 -17.33 -5.72 -10.51
N THR A 61 -16.92 -6.44 -11.54
CA THR A 61 -15.81 -6.07 -12.42
C THR A 61 -16.29 -6.02 -13.85
N THR A 62 -15.64 -5.26 -14.71
CA THR A 62 -16.02 -5.21 -16.13
C THR A 62 -15.33 -6.26 -16.99
N TRP A 63 -14.43 -7.07 -16.43
CA TRP A 63 -13.77 -8.16 -17.16
C TRP A 63 -14.48 -9.51 -17.06
N ASP A 64 -15.44 -9.66 -16.15
CA ASP A 64 -16.29 -10.84 -16.07
C ASP A 64 -17.71 -10.48 -15.61
N THR A 65 -18.58 -11.47 -15.54
CA THR A 65 -19.97 -11.32 -15.08
C THR A 65 -20.16 -11.76 -13.62
N THR A 66 -19.09 -12.17 -12.94
CA THR A 66 -19.12 -12.68 -11.58
C THR A 66 -19.43 -11.54 -10.61
N THR A 67 -20.33 -11.82 -9.68
CA THR A 67 -20.59 -10.94 -8.56
C THR A 67 -19.95 -11.55 -7.30
N TYR A 68 -18.91 -10.91 -6.79
CA TYR A 68 -18.24 -11.32 -5.57
C TYR A 68 -18.90 -10.66 -4.36
N LYS A 69 -18.90 -11.35 -3.22
CA LYS A 69 -19.49 -10.84 -1.97
C LYS A 69 -18.54 -11.07 -0.80
N ALA A 70 -18.54 -10.12 0.12
CA ALA A 70 -17.90 -10.22 1.42
C ALA A 70 -18.84 -9.69 2.49
N VAL A 71 -18.61 -10.09 3.74
CA VAL A 71 -19.32 -9.55 4.90
C VAL A 71 -18.29 -8.99 5.86
N ALA A 72 -18.47 -7.75 6.28
CA ALA A 72 -17.61 -7.13 7.27
C ALA A 72 -17.72 -7.85 8.62
N ASN A 73 -16.58 -8.15 9.22
CA ASN A 73 -16.52 -8.80 10.53
C ASN A 73 -16.82 -7.81 11.67
N ASN A 74 -16.82 -8.31 12.92
CA ASN A 74 -17.06 -7.47 14.11
C ASN A 74 -15.98 -6.40 14.34
N GLY A 75 -14.80 -6.54 13.73
CA GLY A 75 -13.74 -5.53 13.71
C GLY A 75 -13.88 -4.50 12.57
N ALA A 76 -15.04 -4.49 11.91
CA ALA A 76 -15.33 -3.59 10.78
C ALA A 76 -14.42 -3.79 9.54
N HIS A 77 -13.81 -4.98 9.36
CA HIS A 77 -12.96 -5.33 8.22
C HIS A 77 -13.70 -6.29 7.29
N TRP A 78 -13.56 -6.10 6.00
CA TRP A 78 -14.01 -7.03 4.97
C TRP A 78 -12.86 -7.38 4.01
N GLU A 79 -12.92 -8.57 3.43
CA GLU A 79 -11.98 -9.05 2.43
C GLU A 79 -12.72 -9.94 1.44
N ALA A 80 -12.45 -9.77 0.15
CA ALA A 80 -12.94 -10.63 -0.92
C ALA A 80 -11.78 -11.05 -1.81
N GLU A 81 -11.79 -12.30 -2.26
CA GLU A 81 -10.89 -12.80 -3.28
C GLU A 81 -11.59 -12.75 -4.65
N ILE A 82 -10.97 -12.13 -5.63
CA ILE A 82 -11.48 -12.02 -7.00
C ILE A 82 -10.48 -12.59 -8.00
N ASN A 83 -10.98 -13.16 -9.09
CA ASN A 83 -10.12 -13.69 -10.16
C ASN A 83 -9.79 -12.60 -11.18
N THR A 84 -8.52 -12.48 -11.55
CA THR A 84 -8.07 -11.60 -12.62
C THR A 84 -7.82 -12.37 -13.92
N PRO A 85 -8.17 -11.81 -15.08
CA PRO A 85 -7.89 -12.40 -16.38
C PRO A 85 -6.41 -12.29 -16.76
N ALA A 86 -6.08 -12.62 -17.99
CA ALA A 86 -4.82 -12.25 -18.63
C ALA A 86 -4.69 -10.72 -18.71
N ALA A 87 -3.45 -10.24 -18.83
CA ALA A 87 -3.12 -8.82 -18.93
C ALA A 87 -3.99 -8.05 -19.92
N GLY A 88 -4.34 -6.84 -19.56
CA GLY A 88 -5.19 -5.94 -20.36
C GLY A 88 -5.82 -4.83 -19.53
N GLY A 89 -6.79 -4.18 -20.08
CA GLY A 89 -7.55 -3.06 -19.47
C GLY A 89 -7.90 -2.03 -20.54
N SER A 90 -8.49 -0.92 -20.23
CA SER A 90 -8.84 -0.38 -18.90
C SER A 90 -10.14 -1.00 -18.39
N TYR A 91 -10.16 -1.38 -17.12
CA TYR A 91 -11.33 -1.97 -16.48
C TYR A 91 -11.87 -1.07 -15.37
N THR A 92 -13.10 -1.38 -14.95
CA THR A 92 -13.76 -0.73 -13.81
C THR A 92 -14.12 -1.78 -12.75
N ILE A 93 -13.92 -1.44 -11.47
CA ILE A 93 -14.39 -2.22 -10.33
C ILE A 93 -15.41 -1.39 -9.58
N THR A 94 -16.60 -1.94 -9.37
CA THR A 94 -17.64 -1.34 -8.54
C THR A 94 -17.73 -2.10 -7.22
N ILE A 95 -17.60 -1.38 -6.10
CA ILE A 95 -17.72 -1.90 -4.74
C ILE A 95 -18.90 -1.19 -4.10
N GLU A 96 -19.88 -1.95 -3.64
CA GLU A 96 -21.18 -1.45 -3.16
C GLU A 96 -21.54 -2.10 -1.83
N GLY A 97 -21.81 -1.26 -0.84
CA GLY A 97 -22.38 -1.53 0.45
C GLY A 97 -23.35 -0.38 0.78
N GLU A 98 -23.24 0.26 1.93
CA GLU A 98 -23.99 1.47 2.28
C GLU A 98 -23.71 2.64 1.32
N ASN A 99 -22.53 2.68 0.73
CA ASN A 99 -22.17 3.58 -0.35
C ASN A 99 -21.61 2.79 -1.52
N LYS A 100 -21.46 3.47 -2.64
CA LYS A 100 -20.88 2.94 -3.85
C LYS A 100 -19.54 3.61 -4.13
N ILE A 101 -18.51 2.79 -4.37
CA ILE A 101 -17.18 3.21 -4.82
C ILE A 101 -16.98 2.63 -6.22
N VAL A 102 -16.52 3.47 -7.14
CA VAL A 102 -16.15 3.06 -8.49
C VAL A 102 -14.68 3.33 -8.68
N LEU A 103 -13.92 2.27 -8.95
CA LEU A 103 -12.49 2.35 -9.29
C LEU A 103 -12.38 2.27 -10.81
N GLU A 104 -11.87 3.34 -11.39
CA GLU A 104 -11.77 3.50 -12.85
C GLU A 104 -10.33 3.28 -13.31
N ASP A 105 -10.19 2.96 -14.59
CA ASP A 105 -8.89 2.81 -15.28
C ASP A 105 -7.97 1.81 -14.57
N VAL A 106 -8.54 0.66 -14.16
CA VAL A 106 -7.80 -0.46 -13.58
C VAL A 106 -7.18 -1.29 -14.68
N LEU A 107 -5.88 -1.55 -14.60
CA LEU A 107 -5.16 -2.44 -15.50
C LEU A 107 -4.92 -3.80 -14.83
N ILE A 108 -4.81 -4.83 -15.64
CA ILE A 108 -4.36 -6.16 -15.23
C ILE A 108 -3.00 -6.41 -15.86
N GLY A 109 -2.00 -6.75 -15.03
CA GLY A 109 -0.62 -6.88 -15.50
C GLY A 109 0.32 -7.47 -14.47
N GLU A 110 1.57 -7.04 -14.47
CA GLU A 110 2.61 -7.45 -13.54
C GLU A 110 2.83 -6.39 -12.47
N VAL A 111 2.77 -6.77 -11.20
CA VAL A 111 2.96 -5.85 -10.08
C VAL A 111 4.27 -6.13 -9.37
N TRP A 112 5.07 -5.08 -9.16
CA TRP A 112 6.37 -5.18 -8.51
C TRP A 112 6.52 -4.17 -7.38
N VAL A 113 7.12 -4.60 -6.28
CA VAL A 113 7.54 -3.70 -5.19
C VAL A 113 9.01 -3.36 -5.38
N CYS A 114 9.33 -2.07 -5.36
CA CYS A 114 10.69 -1.54 -5.41
C CYS A 114 11.05 -1.03 -4.02
N SER A 115 11.92 -1.74 -3.31
CA SER A 115 12.24 -1.44 -1.91
C SER A 115 13.75 -1.52 -1.64
N GLY A 116 14.16 -0.90 -0.55
CA GLY A 116 15.57 -0.80 -0.15
C GLY A 116 15.95 0.58 0.36
N GLN A 117 17.20 0.96 0.15
CA GLN A 117 17.73 2.24 0.62
C GLN A 117 18.02 3.22 -0.54
N SER A 118 18.95 4.15 -0.36
CA SER A 118 19.22 5.26 -1.30
C SER A 118 19.39 4.85 -2.76
N ASN A 119 20.07 3.75 -3.06
CA ASN A 119 20.26 3.29 -4.44
C ASN A 119 18.94 2.86 -5.10
N MET A 120 17.95 2.40 -4.34
CA MET A 120 16.60 2.21 -4.86
C MET A 120 15.79 3.51 -4.91
N GLU A 121 16.08 4.45 -4.03
CA GLU A 121 15.33 5.71 -3.92
C GLU A 121 15.68 6.72 -5.02
N TRP A 122 16.91 6.75 -5.51
CA TRP A 122 17.42 7.78 -6.41
C TRP A 122 16.54 7.96 -7.64
N SER A 123 16.27 9.23 -7.94
CA SER A 123 15.38 9.73 -8.99
C SER A 123 15.95 11.01 -9.61
N GLY A 124 15.18 11.70 -10.41
CA GLY A 124 15.54 13.04 -10.89
C GLY A 124 15.67 14.09 -9.79
N ASP A 125 15.02 13.88 -8.65
CA ASP A 125 15.12 14.78 -7.48
C ASP A 125 16.53 14.83 -6.87
N GLN A 126 17.34 13.80 -7.10
CA GLN A 126 18.75 13.74 -6.72
C GLN A 126 19.69 14.02 -7.89
N ASP A 127 19.24 14.78 -8.90
CA ASP A 127 20.00 15.15 -10.10
C ASP A 127 20.53 13.94 -10.92
N LEU A 128 19.82 12.78 -10.85
CA LEU A 128 20.19 11.62 -11.65
C LEU A 128 19.92 11.90 -13.13
N LYS A 129 21.00 12.07 -13.90
CA LYS A 129 20.96 12.48 -15.31
C LYS A 129 20.13 11.54 -16.17
N GLU A 130 20.21 10.24 -15.92
CA GLU A 130 19.44 9.22 -16.64
C GLU A 130 17.93 9.45 -16.49
N SER A 131 17.46 9.76 -15.27
CA SER A 131 16.05 10.09 -15.02
C SER A 131 15.64 11.41 -15.68
N ILE A 132 16.49 12.45 -15.57
CA ILE A 132 16.21 13.76 -16.16
C ILE A 132 16.11 13.66 -17.69
N ASN A 133 17.02 12.93 -18.33
CA ASN A 133 17.03 12.73 -19.77
C ASN A 133 15.87 11.85 -20.26
N GLU A 134 15.44 10.88 -19.45
CA GLU A 134 14.34 9.99 -19.78
C GLU A 134 12.95 10.63 -19.57
N ALA A 135 12.82 11.55 -18.60
CA ALA A 135 11.53 12.11 -18.20
C ALA A 135 10.70 12.66 -19.37
N PRO A 136 11.23 13.41 -20.33
CA PRO A 136 10.46 13.89 -21.49
C PRO A 136 9.85 12.76 -22.35
N HIS A 137 10.37 11.56 -22.24
CA HIS A 137 9.95 10.37 -22.99
C HIS A 137 9.09 9.40 -22.17
N ALA A 138 8.80 9.73 -20.91
CA ALA A 138 8.13 8.85 -19.94
C ALA A 138 6.59 8.87 -20.03
N ASN A 139 6.02 9.21 -21.18
CA ASN A 139 4.57 9.04 -21.38
C ASN A 139 4.25 7.56 -21.66
N GLN A 140 4.06 6.80 -20.59
CA GLN A 140 3.90 5.33 -20.61
C GLN A 140 2.56 4.93 -19.94
N PRO A 141 1.42 5.01 -20.65
CA PRO A 141 0.11 4.81 -20.03
C PRO A 141 -0.14 3.40 -19.49
N GLU A 142 0.64 2.40 -19.90
CA GLU A 142 0.57 1.04 -19.37
C GLU A 142 1.48 0.82 -18.14
N ILE A 143 2.25 1.82 -17.74
CA ILE A 143 3.02 1.79 -16.49
C ILE A 143 2.28 2.65 -15.46
N ARG A 144 2.08 2.11 -14.28
CA ARG A 144 1.43 2.79 -13.16
C ARG A 144 2.37 2.83 -11.97
N LEU A 145 2.44 3.98 -11.35
CA LEU A 145 3.36 4.28 -10.27
C LEU A 145 2.58 4.50 -8.98
N PHE A 146 2.99 3.83 -7.92
CA PHE A 146 2.49 4.05 -6.57
C PHE A 146 3.67 4.42 -5.67
N TYR A 147 3.71 5.64 -5.20
CA TYR A 147 4.74 6.10 -4.28
C TYR A 147 4.23 6.00 -2.84
N VAL A 148 4.86 5.15 -2.04
CA VAL A 148 4.58 5.03 -0.61
C VAL A 148 5.26 6.17 0.13
N SER A 149 4.49 7.00 0.82
CA SER A 149 5.05 8.07 1.65
C SER A 149 5.88 7.51 2.79
N LYS A 150 7.07 8.07 3.01
CA LYS A 150 7.96 7.67 4.09
C LYS A 150 7.29 7.87 5.43
N SER A 151 7.18 6.81 6.19
CA SER A 151 6.57 6.81 7.53
C SER A 151 7.09 5.67 8.39
N THR A 152 6.93 5.80 9.70
CA THR A 152 7.32 4.78 10.68
C THR A 152 6.16 4.49 11.62
N ALA A 153 6.07 3.25 12.12
CA ALA A 153 5.08 2.86 13.12
C ALA A 153 5.65 1.79 14.06
N LEU A 154 5.24 1.83 15.32
CA LEU A 154 5.64 0.82 16.31
C LEU A 154 4.94 -0.53 16.10
N TYR A 155 3.78 -0.53 15.44
CA TYR A 155 2.96 -1.72 15.15
C TYR A 155 2.56 -1.73 13.68
N PRO A 156 2.31 -2.92 13.08
CA PRO A 156 1.81 -3.03 11.72
C PRO A 156 0.55 -2.19 11.48
N GLN A 157 0.55 -1.41 10.42
CA GLN A 157 -0.57 -0.57 10.01
C GLN A 157 -1.44 -1.28 8.97
N ASP A 158 -2.72 -0.89 8.90
CA ASP A 158 -3.69 -1.44 7.94
C ASP A 158 -3.78 -0.62 6.65
N ASN A 159 -3.20 0.58 6.66
CA ASN A 159 -3.19 1.51 5.53
C ASN A 159 -1.86 2.28 5.49
N LEU A 160 -1.57 2.85 4.36
CA LEU A 160 -0.40 3.70 4.12
C LEU A 160 -0.79 4.92 3.26
N GLU A 161 0.02 5.95 3.28
CA GLU A 161 -0.17 7.11 2.41
C GLU A 161 0.47 6.88 1.04
N GLY A 162 -0.32 7.14 0.00
CA GLY A 162 0.08 6.98 -1.40
C GLY A 162 -1.13 6.95 -2.32
N LYS A 163 -0.88 7.03 -3.62
CA LYS A 163 -1.90 6.88 -4.66
C LYS A 163 -1.28 6.35 -5.95
N TRP A 164 -2.07 5.62 -6.71
CA TRP A 164 -1.70 5.24 -8.07
C TRP A 164 -1.77 6.43 -9.01
N VAL A 165 -0.77 6.56 -9.87
CA VAL A 165 -0.74 7.56 -10.95
C VAL A 165 -0.29 6.90 -12.25
N VAL A 166 -0.76 7.43 -13.36
CA VAL A 166 -0.28 7.05 -14.69
C VAL A 166 1.16 7.57 -14.85
N CYS A 167 2.03 6.77 -15.43
CA CYS A 167 3.40 7.18 -15.71
C CYS A 167 3.42 8.27 -16.78
N SER A 168 3.89 9.44 -16.37
CA SER A 168 4.08 10.63 -17.20
C SER A 168 5.44 11.25 -16.88
N PRO A 169 5.93 12.24 -17.66
CA PRO A 169 7.12 13.00 -17.32
C PRO A 169 7.14 13.52 -15.89
N GLU A 170 6.01 14.06 -15.43
CA GLU A 170 5.84 14.66 -14.11
C GLU A 170 5.85 13.64 -12.98
N SER A 171 5.28 12.46 -13.20
CA SER A 171 5.24 11.41 -12.16
C SER A 171 6.52 10.57 -12.12
N MET A 172 7.14 10.37 -13.29
CA MET A 172 8.36 9.55 -13.40
C MET A 172 9.58 10.23 -12.80
N ILE A 173 9.71 11.54 -12.95
CA ILE A 173 10.92 12.28 -12.51
C ILE A 173 11.18 12.13 -11.00
N HIS A 174 10.13 11.92 -10.20
CA HIS A 174 10.16 11.73 -8.75
C HIS A 174 10.20 10.26 -8.33
N PHE A 175 10.13 9.33 -9.30
CA PHE A 175 10.07 7.91 -9.01
C PHE A 175 11.45 7.25 -9.02
N SER A 176 11.60 6.11 -8.32
CA SER A 176 12.82 5.28 -8.38
C SER A 176 13.25 5.07 -9.82
N ALA A 177 14.45 5.54 -10.18
CA ALA A 177 15.00 5.34 -11.52
C ALA A 177 15.12 3.85 -11.87
N ILE A 178 15.67 3.06 -10.94
CA ILE A 178 15.82 1.61 -11.11
C ILE A 178 14.47 0.94 -11.28
N GLY A 179 13.49 1.29 -10.41
CA GLY A 179 12.12 0.78 -10.52
C GLY A 179 11.49 1.12 -11.87
N TYR A 180 11.59 2.36 -12.30
CA TYR A 180 11.04 2.80 -13.59
C TYR A 180 11.69 2.08 -14.78
N PHE A 181 13.03 2.09 -14.89
CA PHE A 181 13.70 1.44 -16.01
C PHE A 181 13.45 -0.07 -16.07
N PHE A 182 13.38 -0.72 -14.90
CA PHE A 182 12.96 -2.12 -14.81
C PHE A 182 11.53 -2.29 -15.36
N GLY A 183 10.56 -1.52 -14.86
CA GLY A 183 9.17 -1.61 -15.31
C GLY A 183 9.00 -1.33 -16.80
N LYS A 184 9.70 -0.30 -17.32
CA LYS A 184 9.74 0.02 -18.75
C LYS A 184 10.29 -1.16 -19.57
N LYS A 185 11.36 -1.82 -19.08
CA LYS A 185 11.93 -2.99 -19.74
C LYS A 185 10.96 -4.17 -19.74
N ILE A 186 10.31 -4.47 -18.62
CA ILE A 186 9.30 -5.53 -18.53
C ILE A 186 8.14 -5.23 -19.49
N ASN A 187 7.51 -4.05 -19.38
CA ASN A 187 6.41 -3.65 -20.24
C ASN A 187 6.76 -3.82 -21.73
N SER A 188 7.92 -3.30 -22.15
CA SER A 188 8.35 -3.38 -23.56
C SER A 188 8.66 -4.81 -24.02
N SER A 189 9.15 -5.69 -23.11
CA SER A 189 9.57 -7.05 -23.44
C SER A 189 8.39 -8.03 -23.55
N ILE A 190 7.44 -7.94 -22.64
CA ILE A 190 6.31 -8.88 -22.58
C ILE A 190 4.97 -8.26 -22.98
N LYS A 191 4.94 -6.96 -23.35
CA LYS A 191 3.76 -6.22 -23.79
C LYS A 191 2.59 -6.33 -22.80
N THR A 192 2.89 -6.13 -21.52
CA THR A 192 1.96 -6.28 -20.41
C THR A 192 2.01 -5.05 -19.54
N PRO A 193 0.87 -4.51 -19.07
CA PRO A 193 0.84 -3.42 -18.11
C PRO A 193 1.66 -3.73 -16.86
N VAL A 194 2.30 -2.72 -16.28
CA VAL A 194 3.17 -2.86 -15.11
C VAL A 194 2.78 -1.87 -14.03
N GLY A 195 2.52 -2.38 -12.83
CA GLY A 195 2.38 -1.60 -11.61
C GLY A 195 3.66 -1.64 -10.78
N LEU A 196 4.18 -0.46 -10.44
CA LEU A 196 5.38 -0.30 -9.63
C LEU A 196 5.02 0.36 -8.30
N ILE A 197 5.30 -0.32 -7.20
CA ILE A 197 5.08 0.18 -5.84
C ILE A 197 6.44 0.55 -5.26
N ASN A 198 6.69 1.84 -5.05
CA ASN A 198 7.96 2.36 -4.58
C ASN A 198 7.92 2.59 -3.07
N ALA A 199 8.49 1.67 -2.29
CA ALA A 199 8.56 1.68 -0.83
C ALA A 199 10.02 1.60 -0.38
N ASN A 200 10.73 2.70 -0.38
CA ASN A 200 12.15 2.77 -0.03
C ASN A 200 12.47 4.00 0.82
N TRP A 201 13.66 3.99 1.44
CA TRP A 201 14.13 5.10 2.26
C TRP A 201 15.67 5.08 2.36
N GLY A 202 16.32 6.11 1.87
CA GLY A 202 17.77 6.25 1.91
C GLY A 202 18.34 6.16 3.32
N GLY A 203 19.50 5.49 3.46
CA GLY A 203 20.21 5.33 4.74
C GLY A 203 19.67 4.24 5.65
N THR A 204 18.56 3.59 5.31
CA THR A 204 17.93 2.59 6.19
C THR A 204 18.64 1.22 6.16
N PRO A 205 18.85 0.59 7.32
CA PRO A 205 19.31 -0.80 7.39
C PRO A 205 18.16 -1.78 7.12
N ALA A 206 18.50 -3.03 6.78
CA ALA A 206 17.52 -4.07 6.41
C ALA A 206 16.57 -4.41 7.56
N GLU A 207 17.03 -4.32 8.79
CA GLU A 207 16.28 -4.64 10.01
C GLU A 207 15.04 -3.73 10.22
N THR A 208 15.07 -2.49 9.70
CA THR A 208 13.90 -1.61 9.78
C THR A 208 12.77 -2.05 8.83
N TRP A 209 13.11 -2.83 7.79
CA TRP A 209 12.20 -3.41 6.80
C TRP A 209 11.80 -4.86 7.10
N THR A 210 12.36 -5.44 8.16
CA THR A 210 12.11 -6.83 8.56
C THR A 210 11.12 -6.87 9.71
N PRO A 211 10.10 -7.77 9.68
CA PRO A 211 9.15 -7.92 10.79
C PRO A 211 9.84 -8.22 12.11
N ALA A 212 9.41 -7.59 13.20
CA ALA A 212 10.03 -7.75 14.52
C ALA A 212 10.15 -9.22 14.97
N TYR A 213 9.13 -10.04 14.68
CA TYR A 213 9.13 -11.46 15.06
C TYR A 213 10.23 -12.27 14.34
N VAL A 214 10.69 -11.85 13.17
CA VAL A 214 11.81 -12.48 12.45
C VAL A 214 13.11 -12.14 13.17
N ILE A 215 13.32 -10.88 13.48
CA ILE A 215 14.51 -10.40 14.21
C ILE A 215 14.64 -11.08 15.59
N GLU A 216 13.53 -11.16 16.33
CA GLU A 216 13.51 -11.72 17.69
C GLU A 216 13.77 -13.24 17.75
N LYS A 217 13.47 -13.95 16.67
CA LYS A 217 13.66 -15.43 16.60
C LYS A 217 15.12 -15.85 16.42
N ASP A 218 15.94 -15.03 15.77
CA ASP A 218 17.30 -15.37 15.43
C ASP A 218 18.30 -14.52 16.26
N PRO A 219 19.12 -15.16 17.12
CA PRO A 219 20.08 -14.44 17.96
C PRO A 219 21.15 -13.66 17.17
N ILE A 220 21.50 -14.11 15.96
CA ILE A 220 22.50 -13.46 15.11
C ILE A 220 21.90 -12.18 14.53
N ILE A 221 20.69 -12.26 13.98
CA ILE A 221 19.96 -11.09 13.45
C ILE A 221 19.70 -10.08 14.57
N LYS A 222 19.22 -10.56 15.73
CA LYS A 222 18.96 -9.70 16.90
C LYS A 222 20.20 -8.93 17.34
N LYS A 223 21.35 -9.63 17.44
CA LYS A 223 22.63 -8.99 17.76
C LYS A 223 23.05 -7.96 16.72
N GLY A 224 22.82 -8.25 15.42
CA GLY A 224 23.03 -7.29 14.33
C GLY A 224 22.19 -6.03 14.51
N ALA A 225 20.90 -6.20 14.74
CA ALA A 225 19.95 -5.10 14.97
C ALA A 225 20.32 -4.23 16.18
N GLU A 226 20.74 -4.84 17.29
CA GLU A 226 21.19 -4.13 18.51
C GLU A 226 22.50 -3.34 18.30
N SER A 227 23.29 -3.68 17.28
CA SER A 227 24.53 -2.97 16.94
C SER A 227 24.35 -1.76 16.04
N LEU A 228 23.14 -1.53 15.50
CA LEU A 228 22.87 -0.43 14.60
C LEU A 228 22.89 0.92 15.30
N GLY A 229 23.52 1.90 14.65
CA GLY A 229 23.50 3.31 15.11
C GLY A 229 22.13 3.95 14.97
N GLN A 230 21.89 4.97 15.78
CA GLN A 230 20.70 5.82 15.66
C GLN A 230 21.04 7.08 14.86
N TYR A 231 20.17 7.45 13.92
CA TYR A 231 20.39 8.57 13.01
C TYR A 231 19.17 9.50 12.99
N ALA A 232 19.43 10.80 12.81
CA ALA A 232 18.35 11.80 12.81
C ALA A 232 17.56 11.84 11.50
N TRP A 233 18.16 11.38 10.39
CA TRP A 233 17.61 11.56 9.03
C TRP A 233 16.88 10.36 8.47
N TRP A 234 17.09 9.17 9.06
CA TRP A 234 16.41 7.94 8.66
C TRP A 234 16.21 6.98 9.82
N PRO A 235 15.16 6.16 9.77
CA PRO A 235 14.89 5.19 10.82
C PRO A 235 15.89 4.03 10.77
N SER A 236 16.35 3.59 11.93
CA SER A 236 17.18 2.40 12.09
C SER A 236 16.62 1.38 13.09
N ASN A 237 15.55 1.72 13.78
CA ASN A 237 14.90 0.81 14.72
C ASN A 237 14.24 -0.37 13.94
N THR A 238 14.25 -1.54 14.57
CA THR A 238 13.66 -2.76 14.03
C THR A 238 12.20 -2.60 13.63
N ALA A 239 11.85 -3.09 12.45
CA ALA A 239 10.49 -3.21 11.91
C ALA A 239 9.69 -1.91 11.71
N ILE A 240 10.18 -0.72 12.06
CA ILE A 240 9.32 0.48 12.05
C ILE A 240 8.95 0.96 10.64
N ALA A 241 9.81 0.77 9.64
CA ALA A 241 9.47 1.00 8.24
C ALA A 241 8.60 -0.15 7.70
N TYR A 242 8.90 -1.41 8.05
CA TYR A 242 8.05 -2.54 7.72
C TYR A 242 6.61 -2.29 8.19
N ASN A 243 6.43 -1.94 9.45
CA ASN A 243 5.11 -1.75 10.05
C ASN A 243 4.28 -0.67 9.34
N ALA A 244 4.90 0.41 8.88
CA ALA A 244 4.20 1.53 8.27
C ALA A 244 4.08 1.42 6.74
N MET A 245 5.10 0.88 6.06
CA MET A 245 5.24 0.99 4.61
C MET A 245 5.09 -0.36 3.88
N ILE A 246 5.34 -1.49 4.55
CA ILE A 246 5.26 -2.83 3.94
C ILE A 246 4.06 -3.63 4.46
N ALA A 247 3.82 -3.63 5.77
CA ALA A 247 2.72 -4.40 6.36
C ALA A 247 1.37 -4.13 5.69
N PRO A 248 0.99 -2.87 5.35
CA PRO A 248 -0.26 -2.59 4.63
C PRO A 248 -0.33 -3.18 3.22
N LEU A 249 0.82 -3.52 2.60
CA LEU A 249 0.93 -4.07 1.25
C LEU A 249 0.85 -5.60 1.21
N THR A 250 1.00 -6.28 2.34
CA THR A 250 1.18 -7.75 2.39
C THR A 250 0.01 -8.55 1.84
N LYS A 251 -1.17 -7.95 1.72
CA LYS A 251 -2.35 -8.56 1.08
C LYS A 251 -2.43 -8.31 -0.42
N PHE A 252 -1.69 -7.33 -0.94
CA PHE A 252 -1.71 -6.99 -2.35
C PHE A 252 -0.88 -7.99 -3.15
N SER A 253 -1.49 -8.62 -4.17
CA SER A 253 -0.81 -9.64 -4.97
C SER A 253 0.23 -9.01 -5.89
N ILE A 254 1.45 -9.55 -5.89
CA ILE A 254 2.60 -9.05 -6.65
C ILE A 254 3.30 -10.18 -7.41
N SER A 255 4.02 -9.84 -8.47
CA SER A 255 4.93 -10.75 -9.20
C SER A 255 6.24 -10.95 -8.45
N GLY A 256 6.73 -9.90 -7.79
CA GLY A 256 8.00 -9.96 -7.08
C GLY A 256 8.44 -8.64 -6.48
N VAL A 257 9.65 -8.65 -5.94
CA VAL A 257 10.27 -7.52 -5.27
C VAL A 257 11.64 -7.25 -5.90
N LEU A 258 11.91 -5.96 -6.17
CA LEU A 258 13.27 -5.48 -6.39
C LEU A 258 13.78 -4.94 -5.06
N TRP A 259 14.84 -5.56 -4.56
CA TRP A 259 15.49 -5.16 -3.33
C TRP A 259 16.89 -4.63 -3.61
N TYR A 260 17.14 -3.35 -3.24
CA TYR A 260 18.47 -2.74 -3.38
C TYR A 260 18.87 -2.05 -2.07
N GLN A 261 19.59 -2.78 -1.24
CA GLN A 261 19.99 -2.40 0.10
C GLN A 261 21.28 -3.15 0.47
N GLY A 262 22.10 -2.61 1.36
CA GLY A 262 23.30 -3.30 1.88
C GLY A 262 24.29 -2.36 2.57
N GLU A 263 24.46 -1.14 2.07
CA GLU A 263 25.48 -0.19 2.55
C GLU A 263 25.30 0.16 4.03
N SER A 264 24.04 0.29 4.48
CA SER A 264 23.75 0.60 5.89
C SER A 264 23.97 -0.59 6.83
N ASN A 265 24.23 -1.78 6.29
CA ASN A 265 24.53 -3.00 7.06
C ASN A 265 26.00 -3.44 7.01
N VAL A 266 26.92 -2.60 6.52
CA VAL A 266 28.34 -2.95 6.46
C VAL A 266 28.91 -3.29 7.84
N SER A 267 28.46 -2.59 8.89
CA SER A 267 28.89 -2.89 10.28
C SER A 267 28.27 -4.15 10.88
N SER A 268 27.10 -4.58 10.35
CA SER A 268 26.36 -5.78 10.78
C SER A 268 26.31 -6.86 9.68
N TYR A 269 27.26 -6.87 8.74
CA TYR A 269 27.27 -7.76 7.58
C TYR A 269 27.12 -9.24 7.93
N TYR A 270 27.60 -9.65 9.10
CA TYR A 270 27.56 -11.05 9.56
C TYR A 270 26.13 -11.56 9.84
N SER A 271 25.15 -10.66 10.01
CA SER A 271 23.73 -11.03 10.19
C SER A 271 22.91 -10.88 8.92
N TYR A 272 23.47 -10.29 7.87
CA TYR A 272 22.73 -9.92 6.66
C TYR A 272 22.25 -11.14 5.85
N GLU A 273 22.98 -12.24 5.86
CA GLU A 273 22.61 -13.48 5.15
C GLU A 273 21.34 -14.13 5.74
N GLN A 274 21.08 -13.92 7.04
CA GLN A 274 19.93 -14.48 7.74
C GLN A 274 18.69 -13.57 7.67
N LEU A 275 18.88 -12.28 7.34
CA LEU A 275 17.80 -11.32 7.13
C LEU A 275 17.07 -11.58 5.81
#